data_e8c1221349f6ab008b69dfb6ca7236e0
#
_entry.id   e8c1221349f6ab008b69dfb6ca7236e0
#
_cell.length_a   1.000
_cell.length_b   1.000
_cell.length_c   1.000
_cell.angle_alpha   90.00
_cell.angle_beta   90.00
_cell.angle_gamma   90.00
#
_symmetry.space_group_name_H-M   'P 1'
#
loop_
_entity.id
_entity.type
_entity.pdbx_description
1 polymer ?
#
loop_
_entity_poly.entity_id
_entity_poly.type
_entity_poly.pdbx_seq_one_letter_code
_entity_poly.pdbx_strand_id
1 'polypeptide(L)'
;MQVSRRQFYRWVGAVAAAAACSRQSFGFAGIGLKLGLNTWSLRALSEDEAIPVIIQVMKQAKLQDCQMLFSHVEPATLSPVFPVGVLSAPRLPPTPQQLEEQKANAAALTEWRLSVPMSYFENIRSTFEKQDLRIKSYSVRLGSSEAEIDRLFLMAKALGADSIVTRLPAALTSMTAAAADKHRMIVGLQFSDENELKKQLAASQYFRMDPDIGDLTKAKVDALQFVQTNYASMVAFDLKDALPGGPSVPFGEGAAHMKEILRFLKEKQAPITAYVDCDYAGTGRSPEEVEKCASYARGIIG
;
A
#
# COMPACT_ATOMS: atom_id res chain seq x y z
N MET A 1 -22.78 5.14 14.43
CA MET A 1 -23.17 3.97 15.24
C MET A 1 -21.90 3.30 15.71
N GLN A 2 -21.54 3.42 17.00
CA GLN A 2 -20.31 2.82 17.53
C GLN A 2 -20.51 1.32 17.69
N VAL A 3 -19.77 0.54 16.94
CA VAL A 3 -19.72 -0.93 17.10
C VAL A 3 -18.91 -1.25 18.36
N SER A 4 -19.42 -2.10 19.25
CA SER A 4 -18.71 -2.44 20.49
C SER A 4 -17.49 -3.33 20.20
N ARG A 5 -16.39 -3.13 20.96
CA ARG A 5 -15.14 -3.93 20.86
C ARG A 5 -15.40 -5.45 20.85
N ARG A 6 -16.40 -5.94 21.59
CA ARG A 6 -16.76 -7.37 21.64
C ARG A 6 -17.37 -7.91 20.34
N GLN A 7 -18.07 -7.09 19.57
CA GLN A 7 -18.64 -7.49 18.28
C GLN A 7 -17.57 -7.56 17.19
N PHE A 8 -16.59 -6.64 17.22
CA PHE A 8 -15.42 -6.67 16.32
C PHE A 8 -14.66 -7.98 16.45
N TYR A 9 -14.33 -8.44 17.66
CA TYR A 9 -13.49 -9.62 17.90
C TYR A 9 -14.17 -10.97 17.62
N ARG A 10 -15.47 -11.09 17.84
CA ARG A 10 -16.22 -12.32 17.49
C ARG A 10 -16.23 -12.58 15.99
N TRP A 11 -16.04 -11.54 15.21
CA TRP A 11 -16.25 -11.58 13.78
C TRP A 11 -14.94 -11.79 13.00
N VAL A 12 -13.82 -11.23 13.46
CA VAL A 12 -12.49 -11.45 12.89
C VAL A 12 -12.13 -12.96 12.87
N GLY A 13 -12.58 -13.74 13.85
CA GLY A 13 -12.44 -15.19 13.84
C GLY A 13 -13.18 -15.93 12.71
N ALA A 14 -14.27 -15.36 12.19
CA ALA A 14 -15.08 -16.00 11.14
C ALA A 14 -14.48 -15.82 9.73
N VAL A 15 -13.71 -14.74 9.47
CA VAL A 15 -13.02 -14.53 8.19
C VAL A 15 -11.84 -15.49 8.03
N ALA A 16 -11.13 -15.78 9.12
CA ALA A 16 -10.04 -16.77 9.12
C ALA A 16 -10.52 -18.19 8.78
N ALA A 17 -11.76 -18.55 9.17
CA ALA A 17 -12.34 -19.85 8.86
C ALA A 17 -12.79 -19.97 7.40
N ALA A 18 -13.27 -18.90 6.77
CA ALA A 18 -13.67 -18.91 5.36
C ALA A 18 -12.48 -18.93 4.38
N ALA A 19 -11.35 -18.29 4.76
CA ALA A 19 -10.12 -18.29 3.98
C ALA A 19 -9.36 -19.63 4.07
N ALA A 20 -9.64 -20.48 5.06
CA ALA A 20 -8.99 -21.78 5.23
C ALA A 20 -9.48 -22.86 4.22
N CYS A 21 -10.58 -22.62 3.49
CA CYS A 21 -11.16 -23.60 2.56
C CYS A 21 -10.58 -23.56 1.14
N SER A 22 -9.73 -22.61 0.77
CA SER A 22 -9.05 -22.59 -0.53
C SER A 22 -7.56 -22.31 -0.39
N ARG A 23 -6.82 -23.27 0.23
CA ARG A 23 -5.35 -23.27 0.20
C ARG A 23 -4.87 -23.69 -1.20
N GLN A 24 -4.98 -22.84 -2.18
CA GLN A 24 -3.98 -22.80 -3.23
C GLN A 24 -2.84 -21.91 -2.69
N SER A 25 -1.76 -22.55 -2.28
CA SER A 25 -0.50 -21.86 -1.99
C SER A 25 0.01 -21.25 -3.29
N PHE A 26 -0.38 -20.00 -3.56
CA PHE A 26 0.34 -19.20 -4.51
C PHE A 26 1.76 -19.10 -3.97
N GLY A 27 2.73 -19.66 -4.70
CA GLY A 27 4.11 -19.74 -4.28
C GLY A 27 4.72 -18.35 -4.14
N PHE A 28 4.55 -17.74 -2.98
CA PHE A 28 5.39 -16.62 -2.58
C PHE A 28 6.78 -17.20 -2.27
N ALA A 29 7.70 -17.05 -3.21
CA ALA A 29 9.10 -17.44 -3.05
C ALA A 29 9.79 -16.48 -2.06
N GLY A 30 9.54 -16.68 -0.76
CA GLY A 30 10.18 -15.95 0.31
C GLY A 30 9.82 -16.58 1.64
N ILE A 31 10.79 -17.25 2.26
CA ILE A 31 10.60 -17.79 3.60
C ILE A 31 10.74 -16.63 4.60
N GLY A 32 9.63 -16.30 5.29
CA GLY A 32 9.60 -15.37 6.41
C GLY A 32 9.31 -13.89 6.08
N LEU A 33 9.23 -13.10 7.14
CA LEU A 33 8.97 -11.66 7.12
C LEU A 33 10.11 -10.90 6.44
N LYS A 34 9.78 -10.00 5.52
CA LYS A 34 10.72 -9.10 4.85
C LYS A 34 10.40 -7.66 5.14
N LEU A 35 11.41 -6.79 5.05
CA LEU A 35 11.23 -5.34 5.03
C LEU A 35 11.30 -4.82 3.60
N GLY A 36 10.44 -3.87 3.28
CA GLY A 36 10.42 -3.11 2.04
C GLY A 36 10.21 -1.62 2.31
N LEU A 37 10.27 -0.80 1.27
CA LEU A 37 9.94 0.61 1.33
C LEU A 37 8.54 0.85 0.78
N ASN A 38 7.63 1.47 1.55
CA ASN A 38 6.49 2.17 0.96
C ASN A 38 6.97 3.53 0.45
N THR A 39 6.93 3.73 -0.87
CA THR A 39 7.41 4.99 -1.44
C THR A 39 6.51 6.19 -1.16
N TRP A 40 5.36 5.99 -0.49
CA TRP A 40 4.60 7.06 0.16
C TRP A 40 5.47 7.89 1.13
N SER A 41 6.47 7.28 1.75
CA SER A 41 7.47 7.98 2.57
C SER A 41 8.20 9.11 1.80
N LEU A 42 8.16 9.08 0.47
CA LEU A 42 8.78 10.05 -0.44
C LEU A 42 7.73 10.76 -1.32
N ARG A 43 6.48 10.78 -0.90
CA ARG A 43 5.29 11.24 -1.64
C ARG A 43 5.35 12.66 -2.20
N ALA A 44 6.29 13.48 -1.74
CA ALA A 44 6.47 14.85 -2.22
C ALA A 44 7.47 14.96 -3.40
N LEU A 45 7.99 13.83 -3.89
CA LEU A 45 8.79 13.77 -5.11
C LEU A 45 7.86 13.62 -6.33
N SER A 46 8.17 14.35 -7.41
CA SER A 46 7.55 14.16 -8.72
C SER A 46 8.14 12.94 -9.44
N GLU A 47 7.51 12.49 -10.53
CA GLU A 47 8.01 11.38 -11.32
C GLU A 47 9.42 11.62 -11.87
N ASP A 48 9.75 12.86 -12.21
CA ASP A 48 11.08 13.26 -12.71
C ASP A 48 12.18 13.09 -11.65
N GLU A 49 11.84 13.29 -10.36
CA GLU A 49 12.78 13.20 -9.24
C GLU A 49 12.78 11.82 -8.55
N ALA A 50 11.64 11.13 -8.60
CA ALA A 50 11.37 10.01 -7.69
C ALA A 50 12.29 8.81 -7.91
N ILE A 51 12.43 8.33 -9.14
CA ILE A 51 13.11 7.05 -9.41
C ILE A 51 14.56 7.03 -8.90
N PRO A 52 15.43 8.01 -9.23
CA PRO A 52 16.82 8.00 -8.73
C PRO A 52 16.88 8.14 -7.21
N VAL A 53 16.01 8.97 -6.60
CA VAL A 53 15.98 9.15 -5.14
C VAL A 53 15.50 7.90 -4.42
N ILE A 54 14.43 7.25 -4.90
CA ILE A 54 13.92 5.99 -4.33
C ILE A 54 15.02 4.92 -4.34
N ILE A 55 15.73 4.74 -5.46
CA ILE A 55 16.84 3.79 -5.58
C ILE A 55 17.94 4.10 -4.57
N GLN A 56 18.33 5.37 -4.45
CA GLN A 56 19.33 5.80 -3.47
C GLN A 56 18.90 5.47 -2.04
N VAL A 57 17.66 5.82 -1.67
CA VAL A 57 17.06 5.57 -0.34
C VAL A 57 17.00 4.08 -0.04
N MET A 58 16.55 3.27 -0.97
CA MET A 58 16.49 1.81 -0.78
C MET A 58 17.89 1.22 -0.53
N LYS A 59 18.90 1.67 -1.25
CA LYS A 59 20.29 1.22 -1.04
C LYS A 59 20.84 1.66 0.33
N GLN A 60 20.64 2.90 0.72
CA GLN A 60 21.06 3.41 2.03
C GLN A 60 20.35 2.66 3.17
N ALA A 61 19.03 2.51 3.06
CA ALA A 61 18.22 1.80 4.04
C ALA A 61 18.35 0.27 3.96
N LYS A 62 19.13 -0.30 3.02
CA LYS A 62 19.33 -1.74 2.79
C LYS A 62 17.98 -2.47 2.60
N LEU A 63 17.08 -1.88 1.84
CA LEU A 63 15.78 -2.44 1.44
C LEU A 63 15.85 -2.88 -0.03
N GLN A 64 15.39 -4.09 -0.35
CA GLN A 64 15.43 -4.63 -1.70
C GLN A 64 14.11 -4.49 -2.45
N ASP A 65 13.01 -4.50 -1.73
CA ASP A 65 11.65 -4.46 -2.28
C ASP A 65 10.99 -3.11 -1.97
N CYS A 66 10.17 -2.59 -2.90
CA CYS A 66 9.32 -1.44 -2.61
C CYS A 66 7.87 -1.64 -3.07
N GLN A 67 6.97 -0.92 -2.41
CA GLN A 67 5.62 -0.61 -2.86
C GLN A 67 5.67 0.74 -3.55
N MET A 68 5.56 0.74 -4.88
CA MET A 68 5.67 1.93 -5.71
C MET A 68 4.37 2.74 -5.68
N LEU A 69 4.44 4.01 -5.31
CA LEU A 69 3.32 4.93 -5.36
C LEU A 69 3.06 5.38 -6.82
N PHE A 70 1.81 5.41 -7.23
CA PHE A 70 1.40 5.80 -8.59
C PHE A 70 1.96 7.15 -9.03
N SER A 71 1.99 8.18 -8.16
CA SER A 71 2.48 9.52 -8.50
C SER A 71 3.98 9.60 -8.79
N HIS A 72 4.74 8.52 -8.55
CA HIS A 72 6.16 8.44 -8.89
C HIS A 72 6.41 7.89 -10.30
N VAL A 73 5.36 7.40 -10.96
CA VAL A 73 5.44 6.79 -12.30
C VAL A 73 4.35 7.27 -13.24
N GLU A 74 3.47 8.17 -12.79
CA GLU A 74 2.46 8.85 -13.59
C GLU A 74 2.80 10.35 -13.67
N PRO A 75 2.45 11.08 -14.75
CA PRO A 75 2.80 12.50 -14.91
C PRO A 75 2.36 13.36 -13.72
N ALA A 76 3.27 14.12 -13.11
CA ALA A 76 2.98 14.98 -11.96
C ALA A 76 1.93 16.05 -12.25
N THR A 77 1.81 16.48 -13.50
CA THR A 77 0.78 17.43 -13.95
C THR A 77 -0.62 16.83 -13.88
N LEU A 78 -0.75 15.50 -13.98
CA LEU A 78 -2.02 14.77 -13.99
C LEU A 78 -2.24 14.01 -12.68
N SER A 79 -1.16 13.59 -12.05
CA SER A 79 -1.13 12.84 -10.78
C SER A 79 -0.37 13.67 -9.74
N PRO A 80 -1.02 14.63 -9.08
CA PRO A 80 -0.33 15.60 -8.24
C PRO A 80 0.38 14.90 -7.06
N VAL A 81 1.60 15.36 -6.79
CA VAL A 81 2.39 14.96 -5.62
C VAL A 81 1.71 15.43 -4.33
N PHE A 82 1.98 14.73 -3.24
CA PHE A 82 1.46 15.05 -1.93
C PHE A 82 2.47 15.93 -1.18
N PRO A 83 2.19 17.23 -0.98
CA PRO A 83 3.16 18.13 -0.35
C PRO A 83 3.47 17.74 1.09
N VAL A 84 4.70 18.03 1.53
CA VAL A 84 5.14 17.85 2.91
C VAL A 84 4.28 18.71 3.85
N GLY A 85 3.78 18.13 4.93
CA GLY A 85 3.11 18.86 6.01
C GLY A 85 1.63 19.21 5.80
N VAL A 86 1.03 18.89 4.65
CA VAL A 86 -0.39 19.25 4.36
C VAL A 86 -1.40 18.21 4.86
N LEU A 87 -0.95 17.07 5.35
CA LEU A 87 -1.86 15.97 5.75
C LEU A 87 -2.73 16.29 6.97
N SER A 88 -2.37 17.31 7.77
CA SER A 88 -3.10 17.71 8.98
C SER A 88 -3.92 19.00 8.84
N ALA A 89 -3.83 19.70 7.71
CA ALA A 89 -4.61 20.90 7.50
C ALA A 89 -6.07 20.57 7.14
N PRO A 90 -7.07 21.29 7.70
CA PRO A 90 -8.44 21.15 7.25
C PRO A 90 -8.53 21.46 5.74
N ARG A 91 -9.00 20.49 4.94
CA ARG A 91 -9.21 20.72 3.51
C ARG A 91 -10.46 21.55 3.33
N LEU A 92 -10.31 22.77 2.82
CA LEU A 92 -11.45 23.54 2.34
C LEU A 92 -12.10 22.82 1.15
N PRO A 93 -13.42 22.90 0.99
CA PRO A 93 -14.09 22.38 -0.19
C PRO A 93 -13.47 23.02 -1.45
N PRO A 94 -13.25 22.27 -2.53
CA PRO A 94 -12.70 22.80 -3.75
C PRO A 94 -13.65 23.83 -4.37
N THR A 95 -13.08 24.88 -4.94
CA THR A 95 -13.85 25.87 -5.72
C THR A 95 -14.41 25.24 -7.00
N PRO A 96 -15.43 25.83 -7.64
CA PRO A 96 -15.94 25.36 -8.93
C PRO A 96 -14.84 25.23 -10.01
N GLN A 97 -13.91 26.18 -10.06
CA GLN A 97 -12.77 26.14 -10.97
C GLN A 97 -11.85 24.94 -10.67
N GLN A 98 -11.51 24.72 -9.42
CA GLN A 98 -10.70 23.57 -9.00
C GLN A 98 -11.39 22.23 -9.32
N LEU A 99 -12.72 22.15 -9.22
CA LEU A 99 -13.47 20.97 -9.61
C LEU A 99 -13.37 20.70 -11.13
N GLU A 100 -13.47 21.73 -11.96
CA GLU A 100 -13.32 21.58 -13.42
C GLU A 100 -11.87 21.19 -13.79
N GLU A 101 -10.87 21.78 -13.16
CA GLU A 101 -9.46 21.39 -13.33
C GLU A 101 -9.22 19.92 -12.90
N GLN A 102 -9.79 19.50 -11.78
CA GLN A 102 -9.71 18.10 -11.34
C GLN A 102 -10.36 17.12 -12.33
N LYS A 103 -11.51 17.48 -12.90
CA LYS A 103 -12.17 16.66 -13.94
C LYS A 103 -11.33 16.61 -15.22
N ALA A 104 -10.79 17.73 -15.67
CA ALA A 104 -9.94 17.79 -16.85
C ALA A 104 -8.67 16.93 -16.65
N ASN A 105 -8.01 17.05 -15.50
CA ASN A 105 -6.83 16.26 -15.16
C ASN A 105 -7.15 14.76 -15.07
N ALA A 106 -8.31 14.39 -14.49
CA ALA A 106 -8.74 13.00 -14.43
C ALA A 106 -8.97 12.41 -15.84
N ALA A 107 -9.60 13.18 -16.74
CA ALA A 107 -9.80 12.74 -18.12
C ALA A 107 -8.46 12.58 -18.88
N ALA A 108 -7.56 13.56 -18.74
CA ALA A 108 -6.23 13.50 -19.34
C ALA A 108 -5.38 12.34 -18.77
N LEU A 109 -5.48 12.04 -17.48
CA LEU A 109 -4.82 10.91 -16.86
C LEU A 109 -5.35 9.58 -17.42
N THR A 110 -6.67 9.46 -17.59
CA THR A 110 -7.28 8.29 -18.21
C THR A 110 -6.76 8.09 -19.63
N GLU A 111 -6.71 9.15 -20.45
CA GLU A 111 -6.18 9.10 -21.82
C GLU A 111 -4.70 8.69 -21.80
N TRP A 112 -3.88 9.28 -20.94
CA TRP A 112 -2.48 8.91 -20.78
C TRP A 112 -2.33 7.44 -20.40
N ARG A 113 -3.05 6.95 -19.41
CA ARG A 113 -3.01 5.54 -18.97
C ARG A 113 -3.38 4.57 -20.09
N LEU A 114 -4.39 4.93 -20.91
CA LEU A 114 -4.84 4.10 -22.01
C LEU A 114 -3.85 4.08 -23.18
N SER A 115 -3.05 5.13 -23.37
CA SER A 115 -2.14 5.31 -24.50
C SER A 115 -0.67 5.03 -24.20
N VAL A 116 -0.21 5.23 -22.94
CA VAL A 116 1.20 5.08 -22.57
C VAL A 116 1.73 3.68 -22.94
N PRO A 117 2.87 3.56 -23.64
CA PRO A 117 3.44 2.25 -23.99
C PRO A 117 3.95 1.54 -22.74
N MET A 118 3.77 0.22 -22.65
CA MET A 118 4.23 -0.58 -21.50
C MET A 118 5.75 -0.54 -21.34
N SER A 119 6.51 -0.30 -22.42
CA SER A 119 7.96 -0.10 -22.37
C SER A 119 8.40 1.05 -21.45
N TYR A 120 7.53 2.05 -21.23
CA TYR A 120 7.80 3.09 -20.23
C TYR A 120 8.00 2.48 -18.83
N PHE A 121 7.11 1.62 -18.40
CA PHE A 121 7.17 0.94 -17.10
C PHE A 121 8.25 -0.14 -17.05
N GLU A 122 8.48 -0.84 -18.16
CA GLU A 122 9.57 -1.82 -18.29
C GLU A 122 10.95 -1.17 -18.15
N ASN A 123 11.13 0.05 -18.64
CA ASN A 123 12.35 0.82 -18.46
C ASN A 123 12.56 1.21 -16.99
N ILE A 124 11.50 1.62 -16.28
CA ILE A 124 11.56 1.88 -14.83
C ILE A 124 11.96 0.59 -14.10
N ARG A 125 11.29 -0.52 -14.36
CA ARG A 125 11.63 -1.83 -13.81
C ARG A 125 13.11 -2.17 -14.03
N SER A 126 13.60 -2.07 -15.29
CA SER A 126 14.99 -2.36 -15.64
C SER A 126 15.99 -1.49 -14.85
N THR A 127 15.62 -0.25 -14.54
CA THR A 127 16.45 0.66 -13.74
C THR A 127 16.62 0.16 -12.30
N PHE A 128 15.56 -0.40 -11.70
CA PHE A 128 15.61 -1.04 -10.38
C PHE A 128 16.40 -2.35 -10.41
N GLU A 129 16.12 -3.22 -11.36
CA GLU A 129 16.76 -4.54 -11.48
C GLU A 129 18.28 -4.44 -11.68
N LYS A 130 18.78 -3.42 -12.41
CA LYS A 130 20.22 -3.14 -12.55
C LYS A 130 20.92 -2.78 -11.22
N GLN A 131 20.15 -2.47 -10.18
CA GLN A 131 20.64 -2.16 -8.84
C GLN A 131 20.30 -3.25 -7.82
N ASP A 132 19.88 -4.44 -8.27
CA ASP A 132 19.39 -5.56 -7.45
C ASP A 132 18.20 -5.18 -6.56
N LEU A 133 17.37 -4.23 -7.03
CA LEU A 133 16.15 -3.75 -6.37
C LEU A 133 14.91 -4.18 -7.15
N ARG A 134 13.75 -4.23 -6.49
CA ARG A 134 12.50 -4.66 -7.12
C ARG A 134 11.33 -3.79 -6.71
N ILE A 135 10.48 -3.50 -7.68
CA ILE A 135 9.14 -2.97 -7.45
C ILE A 135 8.23 -4.19 -7.22
N LYS A 136 7.93 -4.49 -5.95
CA LYS A 136 7.19 -5.69 -5.59
C LYS A 136 5.68 -5.47 -5.57
N SER A 137 5.25 -4.25 -5.31
CA SER A 137 3.86 -3.86 -5.26
C SER A 137 3.65 -2.50 -5.93
N TYR A 138 2.49 -2.30 -6.56
CA TYR A 138 2.12 -1.03 -7.18
C TYR A 138 0.89 -0.46 -6.52
N SER A 139 1.05 0.64 -5.77
CA SER A 139 -0.04 1.35 -5.12
C SER A 139 -0.72 2.28 -6.12
N VAL A 140 -2.01 2.06 -6.39
CA VAL A 140 -2.75 2.72 -7.46
C VAL A 140 -4.00 3.44 -6.96
N ARG A 141 -4.40 4.47 -7.70
CA ARG A 141 -5.78 4.95 -7.75
C ARG A 141 -6.49 4.28 -8.90
N LEU A 142 -7.56 3.56 -8.61
CA LEU A 142 -8.34 2.90 -9.64
C LEU A 142 -8.97 3.91 -10.59
N GLY A 143 -9.02 3.55 -11.85
CA GLY A 143 -9.80 4.25 -12.86
C GLY A 143 -11.30 3.96 -12.74
N SER A 144 -12.10 4.64 -13.54
CA SER A 144 -13.56 4.54 -13.51
C SER A 144 -14.14 3.55 -14.54
N SER A 145 -13.33 3.01 -15.43
CA SER A 145 -13.73 2.08 -16.49
C SER A 145 -12.97 0.75 -16.43
N GLU A 146 -13.57 -0.32 -16.97
CA GLU A 146 -12.92 -1.62 -17.10
C GLU A 146 -11.60 -1.53 -17.87
N ALA A 147 -11.57 -0.75 -18.97
CA ALA A 147 -10.38 -0.57 -19.79
C ALA A 147 -9.25 0.09 -19.00
N GLU A 148 -9.53 1.11 -18.20
CA GLU A 148 -8.53 1.78 -17.39
C GLU A 148 -8.03 0.89 -16.25
N ILE A 149 -8.95 0.15 -15.59
CA ILE A 149 -8.58 -0.82 -14.55
C ILE A 149 -7.68 -1.91 -15.18
N ASP A 150 -8.05 -2.47 -16.32
CA ASP A 150 -7.24 -3.46 -17.03
C ASP A 150 -5.83 -2.95 -17.33
N ARG A 151 -5.72 -1.69 -17.76
CA ARG A 151 -4.42 -1.03 -18.01
C ARG A 151 -3.56 -0.93 -16.76
N LEU A 152 -4.12 -0.64 -15.59
CA LEU A 152 -3.37 -0.61 -14.33
C LEU A 152 -2.74 -1.97 -14.00
N PHE A 153 -3.41 -3.09 -14.30
CA PHE A 153 -2.83 -4.42 -14.15
C PHE A 153 -1.69 -4.68 -15.14
N LEU A 154 -1.81 -4.19 -16.39
CA LEU A 154 -0.72 -4.28 -17.36
C LEU A 154 0.48 -3.42 -16.95
N MET A 155 0.25 -2.21 -16.44
CA MET A 155 1.29 -1.33 -15.90
C MET A 155 2.01 -2.00 -14.72
N ALA A 156 1.26 -2.61 -13.77
CA ALA A 156 1.84 -3.35 -12.65
C ALA A 156 2.73 -4.50 -13.15
N LYS A 157 2.29 -5.28 -14.14
CA LYS A 157 3.09 -6.35 -14.76
C LYS A 157 4.36 -5.81 -15.41
N ALA A 158 4.26 -4.70 -16.15
CA ALA A 158 5.41 -4.07 -16.81
C ALA A 158 6.42 -3.54 -15.78
N LEU A 159 5.96 -3.02 -14.64
CA LEU A 159 6.80 -2.67 -13.49
C LEU A 159 7.43 -3.89 -12.79
N GLY A 160 6.98 -5.12 -13.11
CA GLY A 160 7.42 -6.34 -12.43
C GLY A 160 6.80 -6.55 -11.06
N ALA A 161 5.69 -5.87 -10.76
CA ALA A 161 5.00 -5.99 -9.49
C ALA A 161 4.21 -7.32 -9.39
N ASP A 162 4.27 -7.94 -8.21
CA ASP A 162 3.51 -9.16 -7.87
C ASP A 162 2.06 -8.82 -7.46
N SER A 163 1.81 -7.59 -7.05
CA SER A 163 0.51 -7.14 -6.56
C SER A 163 0.23 -5.67 -6.89
N ILE A 164 -1.07 -5.35 -6.96
CA ILE A 164 -1.59 -3.99 -6.89
C ILE A 164 -2.08 -3.74 -5.47
N VAL A 165 -1.91 -2.52 -4.97
CA VAL A 165 -2.48 -2.09 -3.68
C VAL A 165 -3.39 -0.89 -3.89
N THR A 166 -4.57 -0.93 -3.25
CA THR A 166 -5.54 0.15 -3.39
C THR A 166 -6.54 0.22 -2.25
N ARG A 167 -7.10 1.40 -2.04
CA ARG A 167 -8.38 1.57 -1.34
C ARG A 167 -9.48 1.36 -2.36
N LEU A 168 -10.16 0.23 -2.28
CA LEU A 168 -11.15 -0.18 -3.27
C LEU A 168 -12.52 0.44 -2.97
N PRO A 169 -13.05 1.34 -3.84
CA PRO A 169 -14.43 1.79 -3.72
C PRO A 169 -15.41 0.65 -3.98
N ALA A 170 -16.48 0.56 -3.19
CA ALA A 170 -17.50 -0.49 -3.32
C ALA A 170 -18.04 -0.64 -4.75
N ALA A 171 -18.25 0.48 -5.45
CA ALA A 171 -18.76 0.50 -6.83
C ALA A 171 -17.80 -0.14 -7.85
N LEU A 172 -16.50 -0.24 -7.54
CA LEU A 172 -15.48 -0.80 -8.43
C LEU A 172 -15.12 -2.25 -8.09
N THR A 173 -15.72 -2.83 -7.05
CA THR A 173 -15.37 -4.17 -6.56
C THR A 173 -15.47 -5.23 -7.66
N SER A 174 -16.58 -5.31 -8.38
CA SER A 174 -16.80 -6.33 -9.41
C SER A 174 -15.84 -6.18 -10.60
N MET A 175 -15.60 -4.96 -11.07
CA MET A 175 -14.67 -4.69 -12.18
C MET A 175 -13.23 -5.03 -11.78
N THR A 176 -12.84 -4.65 -10.57
CA THR A 176 -11.49 -4.95 -10.07
C THR A 176 -11.29 -6.45 -9.83
N ALA A 177 -12.31 -7.15 -9.33
CA ALA A 177 -12.29 -8.60 -9.17
C ALA A 177 -12.12 -9.33 -10.52
N ALA A 178 -12.89 -8.93 -11.53
CA ALA A 178 -12.76 -9.49 -12.88
C ALA A 178 -11.37 -9.27 -13.48
N ALA A 179 -10.80 -8.08 -13.29
CA ALA A 179 -9.43 -7.80 -13.75
C ALA A 179 -8.38 -8.61 -12.96
N ALA A 180 -8.52 -8.73 -11.64
CA ALA A 180 -7.64 -9.55 -10.80
C ALA A 180 -7.65 -11.03 -11.24
N ASP A 181 -8.83 -11.59 -11.53
CA ASP A 181 -8.99 -12.96 -12.01
C ASP A 181 -8.41 -13.13 -13.42
N LYS A 182 -8.68 -12.21 -14.35
CA LYS A 182 -8.12 -12.18 -15.71
C LYS A 182 -6.60 -12.15 -15.69
N HIS A 183 -6.02 -11.27 -14.91
CA HIS A 183 -4.57 -11.08 -14.84
C HIS A 183 -3.88 -12.05 -13.89
N ARG A 184 -4.62 -12.80 -13.07
CA ARG A 184 -4.11 -13.68 -11.99
C ARG A 184 -3.13 -12.93 -11.07
N MET A 185 -3.51 -11.72 -10.68
CA MET A 185 -2.67 -10.82 -9.88
C MET A 185 -3.33 -10.48 -8.56
N ILE A 186 -2.56 -10.50 -7.49
CA ILE A 186 -3.04 -10.14 -6.16
C ILE A 186 -3.41 -8.65 -6.13
N VAL A 187 -4.52 -8.37 -5.46
CA VAL A 187 -4.92 -7.00 -5.08
C VAL A 187 -4.92 -6.90 -3.57
N GLY A 188 -3.98 -6.14 -3.03
CA GLY A 188 -3.89 -5.77 -1.63
C GLY A 188 -4.91 -4.69 -1.31
N LEU A 189 -5.87 -5.00 -0.45
CA LEU A 189 -6.93 -4.09 -0.04
C LEU A 189 -6.53 -3.37 1.24
N GLN A 190 -6.40 -2.05 1.14
CA GLN A 190 -6.24 -1.21 2.32
C GLN A 190 -7.58 -1.09 3.07
N PHE A 191 -7.50 -1.10 4.39
CA PHE A 191 -8.68 -1.04 5.25
C PHE A 191 -9.45 0.28 5.08
N SER A 192 -10.76 0.20 4.97
CA SER A 192 -11.66 1.36 4.96
C SER A 192 -12.84 1.16 5.92
N ASP A 193 -13.61 0.09 5.73
CA ASP A 193 -14.75 -0.33 6.53
C ASP A 193 -14.76 -1.86 6.62
N GLU A 194 -15.07 -2.39 7.80
CA GLU A 194 -14.99 -3.82 8.07
C GLU A 194 -15.96 -4.66 7.22
N ASN A 195 -17.20 -4.21 7.13
CA ASN A 195 -18.22 -4.95 6.38
C ASN A 195 -17.95 -4.90 4.88
N GLU A 196 -17.43 -3.77 4.41
CA GLU A 196 -17.06 -3.59 3.02
C GLU A 196 -15.84 -4.45 2.67
N LEU A 197 -14.79 -4.42 3.49
CA LEU A 197 -13.61 -5.25 3.29
C LEU A 197 -13.95 -6.74 3.18
N LYS A 198 -14.90 -7.23 4.00
CA LYS A 198 -15.36 -8.61 3.92
C LYS A 198 -16.00 -8.95 2.59
N LYS A 199 -16.91 -8.10 2.12
CA LYS A 199 -17.56 -8.30 0.82
C LYS A 199 -16.53 -8.29 -0.30
N GLN A 200 -15.57 -7.36 -0.22
CA GLN A 200 -14.51 -7.24 -1.20
C GLN A 200 -13.64 -8.50 -1.24
N LEU A 201 -13.15 -8.96 -0.08
CA LEU A 201 -12.34 -10.17 0.00
C LEU A 201 -13.04 -11.42 -0.55
N ALA A 202 -14.37 -11.47 -0.47
CA ALA A 202 -15.16 -12.58 -1.02
C ALA A 202 -15.36 -12.47 -2.55
N ALA A 203 -15.09 -11.31 -3.16
CA ALA A 203 -15.38 -11.07 -4.58
C ALA A 203 -14.34 -11.71 -5.53
N SER A 204 -13.11 -11.96 -5.09
CA SER A 204 -12.07 -12.63 -5.88
C SER A 204 -11.11 -13.42 -4.99
N GLN A 205 -10.67 -14.59 -5.48
CA GLN A 205 -9.60 -15.36 -4.84
C GLN A 205 -8.24 -14.64 -4.84
N TYR A 206 -8.07 -13.59 -5.63
CA TYR A 206 -6.85 -12.77 -5.70
C TYR A 206 -6.88 -11.58 -4.75
N PHE A 207 -7.98 -11.33 -4.04
CA PHE A 207 -8.03 -10.25 -3.06
C PHE A 207 -7.39 -10.69 -1.74
N ARG A 208 -6.53 -9.83 -1.19
CA ARG A 208 -5.83 -10.00 0.08
C ARG A 208 -5.88 -8.71 0.87
N MET A 209 -5.59 -8.77 2.15
CA MET A 209 -5.42 -7.59 2.99
C MET A 209 -4.02 -7.01 2.82
N ASP A 210 -3.95 -5.68 2.79
CA ASP A 210 -2.71 -4.88 2.90
C ASP A 210 -2.98 -3.71 3.86
N PRO A 211 -3.13 -3.97 5.17
CA PRO A 211 -3.49 -2.96 6.14
C PRO A 211 -2.34 -1.99 6.42
N ASP A 212 -2.67 -0.74 6.68
CA ASP A 212 -1.80 0.23 7.32
C ASP A 212 -2.03 0.17 8.84
N ILE A 213 -1.03 -0.30 9.60
CA ILE A 213 -1.17 -0.47 11.06
C ILE A 213 -1.26 0.86 11.80
N GLY A 214 -0.69 1.93 11.25
CA GLY A 214 -0.86 3.28 11.77
C GLY A 214 -2.29 3.79 11.58
N ASP A 215 -2.89 3.55 10.41
CA ASP A 215 -4.28 3.94 10.16
C ASP A 215 -5.26 3.12 11.02
N LEU A 216 -5.00 1.84 11.27
CA LEU A 216 -5.75 1.05 12.26
C LEU A 216 -5.66 1.68 13.65
N THR A 217 -4.45 2.06 14.07
CA THR A 217 -4.21 2.71 15.36
C THR A 217 -4.95 4.04 15.48
N LYS A 218 -4.88 4.91 14.44
CA LYS A 218 -5.66 6.15 14.38
C LYS A 218 -7.16 5.90 14.50
N ALA A 219 -7.66 4.84 13.89
CA ALA A 219 -9.06 4.40 14.00
C ALA A 219 -9.39 3.75 15.36
N LYS A 220 -8.43 3.70 16.31
CA LYS A 220 -8.56 3.05 17.63
C LYS A 220 -8.84 1.54 17.53
N VAL A 221 -8.41 0.91 16.45
CA VAL A 221 -8.37 -0.55 16.29
C VAL A 221 -7.06 -1.06 16.89
N ASP A 222 -7.11 -2.15 17.63
CA ASP A 222 -5.92 -2.83 18.12
C ASP A 222 -5.18 -3.50 16.95
N ALA A 223 -4.11 -2.84 16.48
CA ALA A 223 -3.36 -3.29 15.32
C ALA A 223 -2.69 -4.65 15.55
N LEU A 224 -2.20 -4.93 16.78
CA LEU A 224 -1.58 -6.22 17.10
C LEU A 224 -2.60 -7.35 17.00
N GLN A 225 -3.76 -7.19 17.63
CA GLN A 225 -4.80 -8.20 17.57
C GLN A 225 -5.35 -8.37 16.15
N PHE A 226 -5.50 -7.28 15.39
CA PHE A 226 -5.90 -7.33 13.99
C PHE A 226 -4.92 -8.19 13.17
N VAL A 227 -3.62 -7.93 13.27
CA VAL A 227 -2.60 -8.68 12.55
C VAL A 227 -2.56 -10.14 13.00
N GLN A 228 -2.57 -10.41 14.30
CA GLN A 228 -2.57 -11.78 14.84
C GLN A 228 -3.73 -12.63 14.32
N THR A 229 -4.88 -12.00 14.11
CA THR A 229 -6.08 -12.69 13.63
C THR A 229 -6.08 -12.88 12.12
N ASN A 230 -5.50 -11.94 11.35
CA ASN A 230 -5.70 -11.87 9.90
C ASN A 230 -4.44 -12.15 9.07
N TYR A 231 -3.26 -12.33 9.66
CA TYR A 231 -1.99 -12.42 8.93
C TYR A 231 -1.99 -13.46 7.79
N ALA A 232 -2.74 -14.55 7.93
CA ALA A 232 -2.86 -15.58 6.89
C ALA A 232 -3.60 -15.09 5.62
N SER A 233 -4.34 -13.99 5.71
CA SER A 233 -5.07 -13.36 4.61
C SER A 233 -4.38 -12.08 4.11
N MET A 234 -3.23 -11.72 4.68
CA MET A 234 -2.45 -10.55 4.30
C MET A 234 -1.43 -10.90 3.23
N VAL A 235 -1.20 -9.98 2.29
CA VAL A 235 -0.08 -10.04 1.34
C VAL A 235 1.11 -9.23 1.82
N ALA A 236 0.84 -8.09 2.44
CA ALA A 236 1.79 -7.16 3.00
C ALA A 236 1.11 -6.30 4.07
N PHE A 237 1.82 -5.34 4.64
CA PHE A 237 1.24 -4.28 5.45
C PHE A 237 2.15 -3.06 5.48
N ASP A 238 1.57 -1.88 5.66
CA ASP A 238 2.32 -0.65 5.88
C ASP A 238 2.70 -0.55 7.35
N LEU A 239 4.01 -0.53 7.60
CA LEU A 239 4.62 -0.36 8.92
C LEU A 239 4.73 1.13 9.22
N LYS A 240 3.76 1.64 9.97
CA LYS A 240 3.60 3.04 10.36
C LYS A 240 3.27 3.13 11.83
N ASP A 241 3.80 4.13 12.52
CA ASP A 241 3.44 4.39 13.90
C ASP A 241 2.48 5.58 14.03
N ALA A 242 1.58 5.52 15.00
CA ALA A 242 0.57 6.55 15.19
C ALA A 242 0.02 6.55 16.63
N LEU A 243 -0.60 7.67 17.01
CA LEU A 243 -1.37 7.79 18.25
C LEU A 243 -2.85 7.42 18.03
N PRO A 244 -3.51 6.76 18.99
CA PRO A 244 -4.92 6.43 18.88
C PRO A 244 -5.81 7.68 18.76
N GLY A 245 -6.46 7.83 17.59
CA GLY A 245 -7.25 9.03 17.28
C GLY A 245 -6.42 10.28 17.02
N GLY A 246 -5.10 10.14 16.90
CA GLY A 246 -4.13 11.22 16.71
C GLY A 246 -3.37 11.12 15.39
N PRO A 247 -2.27 11.88 15.26
CA PRO A 247 -1.42 11.85 14.07
C PRO A 247 -0.52 10.61 14.01
N SER A 248 0.10 10.40 12.85
CA SER A 248 1.29 9.57 12.73
C SER A 248 2.47 10.23 13.46
N VAL A 249 3.35 9.40 14.01
CA VAL A 249 4.52 9.81 14.82
C VAL A 249 5.76 9.02 14.39
N PRO A 250 6.97 9.45 14.78
CA PRO A 250 8.18 8.67 14.57
C PRO A 250 8.05 7.24 15.13
N PHE A 251 8.74 6.29 14.50
CA PHE A 251 8.71 4.89 14.90
C PHE A 251 9.16 4.69 16.36
N GLY A 252 8.31 4.04 17.13
CA GLY A 252 8.53 3.77 18.56
C GLY A 252 7.93 4.80 19.51
N GLU A 253 7.35 5.89 19.01
CA GLU A 253 6.71 6.95 19.81
C GLU A 253 5.17 6.81 19.84
N GLY A 254 4.62 5.88 19.05
CA GLY A 254 3.18 5.64 18.96
C GLY A 254 2.70 4.41 19.71
N ALA A 255 1.51 3.97 19.33
CA ALA A 255 0.80 2.83 19.93
C ALA A 255 0.40 1.75 18.91
N ALA A 256 1.08 1.67 17.76
CA ALA A 256 0.79 0.68 16.71
C ALA A 256 1.31 -0.73 17.04
N HIS A 257 1.96 -0.94 18.19
CA HIS A 257 2.52 -2.23 18.62
C HIS A 257 3.49 -2.85 17.62
N MET A 258 4.28 -2.02 16.92
CA MET A 258 5.16 -2.47 15.83
C MET A 258 6.13 -3.57 16.25
N LYS A 259 6.70 -3.48 17.46
CA LYS A 259 7.65 -4.50 17.98
C LYS A 259 7.00 -5.86 18.11
N GLU A 260 5.82 -5.89 18.71
CA GLU A 260 5.05 -7.09 18.96
C GLU A 260 4.58 -7.72 17.64
N ILE A 261 4.11 -6.90 16.71
CA ILE A 261 3.68 -7.32 15.36
C ILE A 261 4.84 -7.95 14.59
N LEU A 262 5.98 -7.26 14.52
CA LEU A 262 7.15 -7.74 13.78
C LEU A 262 7.69 -9.04 14.36
N ARG A 263 7.78 -9.16 15.70
CA ARG A 263 8.20 -10.40 16.38
C ARG A 263 7.22 -11.53 16.12
N PHE A 264 5.93 -11.30 16.25
CA PHE A 264 4.89 -12.29 15.97
C PHE A 264 4.99 -12.81 14.53
N LEU A 265 5.08 -11.93 13.54
CA LEU A 265 5.18 -12.33 12.12
C LEU A 265 6.49 -13.07 11.82
N LYS A 266 7.61 -12.68 12.45
CA LYS A 266 8.89 -13.39 12.35
C LYS A 266 8.78 -14.80 12.94
N GLU A 267 8.21 -14.96 14.14
CA GLU A 267 7.99 -16.27 14.79
C GLU A 267 7.07 -17.18 13.95
N LYS A 268 6.06 -16.61 13.31
CA LYS A 268 5.18 -17.34 12.39
C LYS A 268 5.82 -17.66 11.05
N GLN A 269 7.03 -17.15 10.77
CA GLN A 269 7.67 -17.24 9.45
C GLN A 269 6.71 -16.79 8.34
N ALA A 270 5.90 -15.77 8.62
CA ALA A 270 4.87 -15.28 7.71
C ALA A 270 5.53 -14.73 6.43
N PRO A 271 5.14 -15.20 5.23
CA PRO A 271 5.71 -14.73 3.95
C PRO A 271 5.12 -13.37 3.55
N ILE A 272 5.27 -12.38 4.43
CA ILE A 272 4.66 -11.04 4.34
C ILE A 272 5.78 -10.01 4.22
N THR A 273 5.55 -8.96 3.44
CA THR A 273 6.44 -7.79 3.40
C THR A 273 5.87 -6.69 4.31
N ALA A 274 6.66 -6.23 5.27
CA ALA A 274 6.39 -5.02 6.04
C ALA A 274 7.01 -3.84 5.31
N TYR A 275 6.19 -2.97 4.74
CA TYR A 275 6.65 -1.78 4.04
C TYR A 275 6.82 -0.62 5.02
N VAL A 276 8.06 -0.17 5.19
CA VAL A 276 8.40 1.01 6.00
C VAL A 276 7.70 2.24 5.41
N ASP A 277 6.82 2.85 6.18
CA ASP A 277 6.05 4.04 5.80
C ASP A 277 6.26 5.18 6.81
N CYS A 278 7.17 6.10 6.48
CA CYS A 278 7.48 7.29 7.27
C CYS A 278 6.49 8.41 6.90
N ASP A 279 5.31 8.42 7.53
CA ASP A 279 4.25 9.40 7.28
C ASP A 279 3.90 10.19 8.54
N TYR A 280 4.82 11.05 8.98
CA TYR A 280 4.63 11.95 10.11
C TYR A 280 5.15 13.37 9.79
N ALA A 281 4.94 14.31 10.70
CA ALA A 281 5.33 15.70 10.47
C ALA A 281 6.80 15.84 10.09
N GLY A 282 7.07 16.58 9.01
CA GLY A 282 8.43 16.79 8.49
C GLY A 282 8.92 15.74 7.47
N THR A 283 8.16 14.64 7.25
CA THR A 283 8.51 13.61 6.26
C THR A 283 7.92 13.88 4.87
N GLY A 284 8.29 13.05 3.91
CA GLY A 284 7.79 13.10 2.53
C GLY A 284 8.88 13.28 1.48
N ARG A 285 10.09 13.67 1.90
CA ARG A 285 11.29 13.81 1.05
C ARG A 285 12.58 13.34 1.70
N SER A 286 12.59 12.98 2.98
CA SER A 286 13.82 12.75 3.76
C SER A 286 14.31 11.30 3.65
N PRO A 287 15.43 11.06 2.95
CA PRO A 287 16.10 9.77 2.94
C PRO A 287 16.55 9.31 4.34
N GLU A 288 17.00 10.25 5.17
CA GLU A 288 17.52 10.00 6.52
C GLU A 288 16.42 9.46 7.44
N GLU A 289 15.18 9.96 7.30
CA GLU A 289 14.05 9.47 8.09
C GLU A 289 13.67 8.05 7.68
N VAL A 290 13.70 7.73 6.38
CA VAL A 290 13.48 6.36 5.90
C VAL A 290 14.54 5.41 6.45
N GLU A 291 15.82 5.81 6.46
CA GLU A 291 16.90 5.00 7.01
C GLU A 291 16.73 4.75 8.52
N LYS A 292 16.33 5.77 9.29
CA LYS A 292 16.02 5.62 10.73
C LYS A 292 14.90 4.63 10.95
N CYS A 293 13.79 4.78 10.23
CA CYS A 293 12.63 3.87 10.32
C CYS A 293 12.99 2.44 9.94
N ALA A 294 13.74 2.24 8.84
CA ALA A 294 14.20 0.93 8.40
C ALA A 294 15.17 0.29 9.43
N SER A 295 16.06 1.08 10.01
CA SER A 295 17.00 0.63 11.03
C SER A 295 16.29 0.22 12.32
N TYR A 296 15.27 0.98 12.73
CA TYR A 296 14.42 0.63 13.87
C TYR A 296 13.73 -0.73 13.65
N ALA A 297 13.08 -0.91 12.51
CA ALA A 297 12.39 -2.17 12.17
C ALA A 297 13.37 -3.35 12.09
N ARG A 298 14.53 -3.16 11.47
CA ARG A 298 15.58 -4.17 11.35
C ARG A 298 16.12 -4.59 12.72
N GLY A 299 16.30 -3.64 13.64
CA GLY A 299 16.74 -3.94 15.01
C GLY A 299 15.76 -4.83 15.80
N ILE A 300 14.49 -4.93 15.34
CA ILE A 300 13.48 -5.80 15.97
C ILE A 300 13.52 -7.22 15.40
N ILE A 301 13.72 -7.32 14.08
CA ILE A 301 13.67 -8.63 13.41
C ILE A 301 15.04 -9.31 13.27
N GLY A 302 16.14 -8.62 13.56
CA GLY A 302 17.51 -9.17 13.62
C GLY A 302 18.16 -9.23 12.27
#